data_235caada4436881e5256f0d3d0337b68
#
_entry.id   235caada4436881e5256f0d3d0337b68
#
_cell.length_a   1.000
_cell.length_b   1.000
_cell.length_c   1.000
_cell.angle_alpha   90.00
_cell.angle_beta   90.00
_cell.angle_gamma   90.00
#
_symmetry.space_group_name_H-M   'P 1'
#
loop_
_entity.id
_entity.type
_entity.pdbx_description
1 polymer ?
#
loop_
_entity_poly.entity_id
_entity_poly.type
_entity_poly.pdbx_seq_one_letter_code
_entity_poly.pdbx_strand_id
1 'polypeptide(L)'
;MSFDVIVVGAGAAGSAAAYHLAARGRRVLLLEAQTLPRSKPCGGGMAASVQRWFPFDLTPAVDQVIAQVRFTWCLEDPVTAVLPGDSPFWIVRRERLDQHIASQAVAAGAELRDGAAVQAIRRDGDHWQVELEQQQLRARAVVIADGSSSQLAGALGLGAAKPRFASAVAAEVEADVLEPETARFEFGLVHHGFCWAFPRQGGYSIGVGTFIGREAADADAVLAQLLPSLGLPADAGLRRSSPLRVWDGHHPLHRGGGALVVGDAASLCDPFLAEGLRPALLSGVRAAEALDRYLGSKAAEADQALAGYSAAMRAEWGDSMAWGRRIAQVFYRVPKVGYQLGIKRPTAPQRIAQILSGEMGYGDIAQRVIKRLLFQRG
;
A
#
# COMPACT_ATOMS: atom_id res chain seq x y z
N MET A 1 -31.26 -7.13 9.88
CA MET A 1 -30.13 -7.79 10.59
C MET A 1 -29.06 -6.75 10.86
N SER A 2 -28.43 -6.75 12.03
CA SER A 2 -27.35 -5.82 12.38
C SER A 2 -26.02 -6.57 12.44
N PHE A 3 -24.97 -6.00 11.87
CA PHE A 3 -23.59 -6.50 11.94
C PHE A 3 -22.84 -5.85 13.11
N ASP A 4 -21.79 -6.49 13.60
CA ASP A 4 -20.87 -5.83 14.50
C ASP A 4 -20.03 -4.81 13.72
N VAL A 5 -19.53 -5.22 12.54
CA VAL A 5 -18.71 -4.35 11.68
C VAL A 5 -19.13 -4.52 10.21
N ILE A 6 -19.25 -3.39 9.51
CA ILE A 6 -19.28 -3.36 8.05
C ILE A 6 -17.95 -2.81 7.57
N VAL A 7 -17.27 -3.56 6.68
CA VAL A 7 -16.03 -3.17 6.03
C VAL A 7 -16.35 -2.81 4.59
N VAL A 8 -15.97 -1.60 4.16
CA VAL A 8 -16.28 -1.07 2.82
C VAL A 8 -15.03 -1.09 1.94
N GLY A 9 -15.01 -2.00 0.98
CA GLY A 9 -13.91 -2.28 0.07
C GLY A 9 -13.16 -3.57 0.41
N ALA A 10 -13.16 -4.54 -0.51
CA ALA A 10 -12.46 -5.83 -0.38
C ALA A 10 -11.07 -5.82 -1.05
N GLY A 11 -10.35 -4.68 -0.96
CA GLY A 11 -8.93 -4.62 -1.26
C GLY A 11 -8.10 -5.19 -0.12
N ALA A 12 -6.77 -5.15 -0.25
CA ALA A 12 -5.83 -5.70 0.75
C ALA A 12 -6.15 -5.24 2.20
N ALA A 13 -6.43 -3.95 2.41
CA ALA A 13 -6.71 -3.41 3.74
C ALA A 13 -8.05 -3.90 4.32
N GLY A 14 -9.11 -3.84 3.52
CA GLY A 14 -10.45 -4.23 3.99
C GLY A 14 -10.57 -5.74 4.19
N SER A 15 -10.02 -6.54 3.27
CA SER A 15 -10.00 -7.99 3.42
C SER A 15 -9.19 -8.44 4.63
N ALA A 16 -8.05 -7.78 4.93
CA ALA A 16 -7.29 -8.04 6.14
C ALA A 16 -8.09 -7.70 7.40
N ALA A 17 -8.76 -6.53 7.42
CA ALA A 17 -9.61 -6.15 8.55
C ALA A 17 -10.77 -7.14 8.75
N ALA A 18 -11.45 -7.52 7.67
CA ALA A 18 -12.57 -8.46 7.71
C ALA A 18 -12.14 -9.84 8.23
N TYR A 19 -11.00 -10.36 7.71
CA TYR A 19 -10.44 -11.62 8.19
C TYR A 19 -10.18 -11.60 9.70
N HIS A 20 -9.44 -10.63 10.18
CA HIS A 20 -9.03 -10.56 11.58
C HIS A 20 -10.20 -10.32 12.53
N LEU A 21 -11.24 -9.62 12.10
CA LEU A 21 -12.46 -9.43 12.87
C LEU A 21 -13.29 -10.73 12.90
N ALA A 22 -13.50 -11.37 11.76
CA ALA A 22 -14.25 -12.63 11.68
C ALA A 22 -13.58 -13.74 12.47
N ALA A 23 -12.25 -13.88 12.38
CA ALA A 23 -11.46 -14.84 13.16
C ALA A 23 -11.57 -14.62 14.69
N ARG A 24 -11.98 -13.42 15.14
CA ARG A 24 -12.30 -13.10 16.54
C ARG A 24 -13.78 -13.30 16.89
N GLY A 25 -14.56 -13.90 15.98
CA GLY A 25 -15.98 -14.20 16.19
C GLY A 25 -16.92 -12.98 16.03
N ARG A 26 -16.45 -11.87 15.42
CA ARG A 26 -17.32 -10.73 15.13
C ARG A 26 -18.16 -10.99 13.89
N ARG A 27 -19.42 -10.53 13.91
CA ARG A 27 -20.30 -10.57 12.73
C ARG A 27 -19.88 -9.47 11.75
N VAL A 28 -19.16 -9.87 10.71
CA VAL A 28 -18.57 -8.96 9.73
C VAL A 28 -19.29 -9.08 8.39
N LEU A 29 -19.61 -7.93 7.80
CA LEU A 29 -19.98 -7.82 6.39
C LEU A 29 -18.89 -7.08 5.64
N LEU A 30 -18.32 -7.73 4.64
CA LEU A 30 -17.35 -7.16 3.69
C LEU A 30 -18.06 -6.79 2.41
N LEU A 31 -18.08 -5.50 2.07
CA LEU A 31 -18.70 -4.97 0.85
C LEU A 31 -17.63 -4.61 -0.19
N GLU A 32 -17.83 -5.00 -1.44
CA GLU A 32 -16.97 -4.62 -2.56
C GLU A 32 -17.84 -4.10 -3.72
N ALA A 33 -17.44 -2.97 -4.29
CA ALA A 33 -18.19 -2.33 -5.36
C ALA A 33 -18.16 -3.11 -6.69
N GLN A 34 -17.09 -3.85 -6.93
CA GLN A 34 -16.90 -4.66 -8.13
C GLN A 34 -17.05 -6.15 -7.81
N THR A 35 -17.36 -6.96 -8.83
CA THR A 35 -17.32 -8.42 -8.68
C THR A 35 -15.88 -8.91 -8.59
N LEU A 36 -15.60 -9.78 -7.62
CA LEU A 36 -14.29 -10.41 -7.45
C LEU A 36 -14.16 -11.68 -8.33
N PRO A 37 -12.96 -11.99 -8.88
CA PRO A 37 -11.72 -11.22 -8.83
C PRO A 37 -11.77 -9.98 -9.71
N ARG A 38 -11.20 -8.88 -9.25
CA ARG A 38 -11.14 -7.64 -10.00
C ARG A 38 -9.71 -7.13 -10.21
N SER A 39 -9.46 -6.52 -11.34
CA SER A 39 -8.17 -5.88 -11.60
C SER A 39 -8.05 -4.55 -10.86
N LYS A 40 -6.87 -4.31 -10.27
CA LYS A 40 -6.44 -3.00 -9.77
C LYS A 40 -5.01 -2.75 -10.22
N PRO A 41 -4.73 -1.68 -11.00
CA PRO A 41 -3.37 -1.36 -11.42
C PRO A 41 -2.42 -1.23 -10.22
N CYS A 42 -1.31 -1.97 -10.25
CA CYS A 42 -0.33 -2.01 -9.18
C CYS A 42 0.95 -2.71 -9.67
N GLY A 43 2.12 -2.22 -9.30
CA GLY A 43 3.38 -2.95 -9.54
C GLY A 43 3.43 -4.32 -8.86
N GLY A 44 2.64 -4.50 -7.80
CA GLY A 44 2.55 -5.77 -7.08
C GLY A 44 3.68 -6.03 -6.08
N GLY A 45 4.65 -5.12 -5.98
CA GLY A 45 5.77 -5.29 -5.05
C GLY A 45 5.34 -5.22 -3.59
N MET A 46 5.74 -6.20 -2.79
CA MET A 46 5.37 -6.31 -1.38
C MET A 46 6.43 -7.05 -0.58
N ALA A 47 6.74 -6.55 0.61
CA ALA A 47 7.63 -7.25 1.55
C ALA A 47 7.01 -8.60 1.98
N ALA A 48 7.77 -9.69 1.90
CA ALA A 48 7.31 -11.01 2.34
C ALA A 48 7.05 -11.08 3.85
N SER A 49 7.66 -10.17 4.61
CA SER A 49 7.44 -10.05 6.06
C SER A 49 5.99 -9.78 6.48
N VAL A 50 5.11 -9.42 5.53
CA VAL A 50 3.66 -9.29 5.79
C VAL A 50 3.01 -10.64 6.13
N GLN A 51 3.60 -11.77 5.73
CA GLN A 51 3.12 -13.11 6.08
C GLN A 51 2.91 -13.28 7.59
N ARG A 52 3.74 -12.67 8.41
CA ARG A 52 3.64 -12.76 9.88
C ARG A 52 2.33 -12.25 10.47
N TRP A 53 1.57 -11.47 9.71
CA TRP A 53 0.27 -10.96 10.16
C TRP A 53 -0.89 -11.91 9.92
N PHE A 54 -0.65 -12.99 9.16
CA PHE A 54 -1.67 -13.95 8.78
C PHE A 54 -1.26 -15.37 9.19
N PRO A 55 -2.13 -16.13 9.87
CA PRO A 55 -1.87 -17.52 10.20
C PRO A 55 -2.07 -18.47 9.00
N PHE A 56 -2.67 -17.99 7.92
CA PHE A 56 -2.80 -18.72 6.66
C PHE A 56 -1.70 -18.30 5.68
N ASP A 57 -1.40 -19.19 4.74
CA ASP A 57 -0.37 -18.98 3.74
C ASP A 57 -0.80 -17.97 2.67
N LEU A 58 0.02 -16.94 2.42
CA LEU A 58 -0.16 -15.96 1.35
C LEU A 58 0.53 -16.35 0.04
N THR A 59 1.38 -17.38 0.05
CA THR A 59 2.15 -17.79 -1.15
C THR A 59 1.30 -18.17 -2.37
N PRO A 60 0.03 -18.65 -2.24
CA PRO A 60 -0.84 -18.84 -3.41
C PRO A 60 -1.13 -17.57 -4.21
N ALA A 61 -0.96 -16.39 -3.60
CA ALA A 61 -1.12 -15.10 -4.26
C ALA A 61 0.18 -14.53 -4.82
N VAL A 62 1.33 -15.14 -4.51
CA VAL A 62 2.65 -14.72 -4.99
C VAL A 62 2.86 -15.19 -6.42
N ASP A 63 3.17 -14.25 -7.28
CA ASP A 63 3.42 -14.52 -8.70
C ASP A 63 4.92 -14.74 -8.97
N GLN A 64 5.79 -13.98 -8.26
CA GLN A 64 7.24 -14.09 -8.35
C GLN A 64 7.90 -13.74 -7.02
N VAL A 65 8.96 -14.48 -6.67
CA VAL A 65 9.86 -14.15 -5.56
C VAL A 65 11.06 -13.41 -6.10
N ILE A 66 11.41 -12.30 -5.47
CA ILE A 66 12.51 -11.42 -5.86
C ILE A 66 13.65 -11.57 -4.86
N ALA A 67 14.81 -11.94 -5.36
CA ALA A 67 16.05 -12.05 -4.59
C ALA A 67 16.96 -10.84 -4.72
N GLN A 68 16.78 -10.04 -5.78
CA GLN A 68 17.65 -8.88 -6.07
C GLN A 68 16.84 -7.68 -6.52
N VAL A 69 17.35 -6.49 -6.23
CA VAL A 69 16.87 -5.24 -6.82
C VAL A 69 17.98 -4.57 -7.60
N ARG A 70 17.63 -4.10 -8.80
CA ARG A 70 18.54 -3.33 -9.65
C ARG A 70 18.03 -1.92 -9.81
N PHE A 71 18.89 -0.97 -9.54
CA PHE A 71 18.67 0.46 -9.75
C PHE A 71 19.48 0.91 -10.95
N THR A 72 18.89 1.76 -11.79
CA THR A 72 19.55 2.38 -12.96
C THR A 72 19.27 3.87 -13.00
N TRP A 73 20.11 4.63 -13.68
CA TRP A 73 19.96 6.05 -13.95
C TRP A 73 19.97 6.28 -15.46
N CYS A 74 18.85 6.73 -16.03
CA CYS A 74 18.68 6.93 -17.48
C CYS A 74 19.06 5.67 -18.28
N LEU A 75 18.64 4.49 -17.82
CA LEU A 75 18.88 3.16 -18.39
C LEU A 75 20.35 2.69 -18.31
N GLU A 76 21.21 3.48 -17.70
CA GLU A 76 22.63 3.22 -17.54
C GLU A 76 23.01 3.11 -16.06
N ASP A 77 24.30 2.95 -15.79
CA ASP A 77 24.90 3.05 -14.46
C ASP A 77 24.25 2.12 -13.40
N PRO A 78 24.18 0.80 -13.67
CA PRO A 78 23.44 -0.13 -12.83
C PRO A 78 24.10 -0.35 -11.46
N VAL A 79 23.25 -0.46 -10.43
CA VAL A 79 23.63 -0.89 -9.08
C VAL A 79 22.67 -1.98 -8.65
N THR A 80 23.19 -3.15 -8.28
CA THR A 80 22.39 -4.28 -7.82
C THR A 80 22.62 -4.52 -6.34
N ALA A 81 21.55 -4.81 -5.62
CA ALA A 81 21.57 -5.24 -4.23
C ALA A 81 20.85 -6.57 -4.07
N VAL A 82 21.45 -7.49 -3.36
CA VAL A 82 20.80 -8.73 -2.92
C VAL A 82 19.90 -8.40 -1.73
N LEU A 83 18.69 -8.88 -1.78
CA LEU A 83 17.73 -8.75 -0.69
C LEU A 83 18.07 -9.76 0.42
N PRO A 84 17.89 -9.42 1.70
CA PRO A 84 18.20 -10.32 2.80
C PRO A 84 17.12 -11.41 2.95
N GLY A 85 17.54 -12.64 3.28
CA GLY A 85 16.65 -13.79 3.51
C GLY A 85 16.30 -14.58 2.25
N ASP A 86 15.57 -15.69 2.44
CA ASP A 86 15.29 -16.65 1.35
C ASP A 86 14.12 -16.23 0.45
N SER A 87 13.20 -15.41 0.94
CA SER A 87 12.02 -14.97 0.19
C SER A 87 11.61 -13.54 0.59
N PRO A 88 12.51 -12.55 0.39
CA PRO A 88 12.37 -11.26 1.08
C PRO A 88 11.35 -10.32 0.47
N PHE A 89 11.09 -10.43 -0.83
CA PHE A 89 10.21 -9.52 -1.55
C PHE A 89 9.40 -10.29 -2.60
N TRP A 90 8.10 -10.05 -2.62
CA TRP A 90 7.15 -10.72 -3.49
C TRP A 90 6.58 -9.78 -4.52
N ILE A 91 6.37 -10.29 -5.72
CA ILE A 91 5.49 -9.67 -6.71
C ILE A 91 4.18 -10.46 -6.70
N VAL A 92 3.08 -9.74 -6.50
CA VAL A 92 1.73 -10.32 -6.44
C VAL A 92 0.84 -9.71 -7.53
N ARG A 93 -0.16 -10.46 -7.95
CA ARG A 93 -1.27 -9.92 -8.76
C ARG A 93 -2.41 -9.53 -7.83
N ARG A 94 -2.89 -8.31 -7.97
CA ARG A 94 -3.92 -7.77 -7.07
C ARG A 94 -5.22 -8.54 -7.14
N GLU A 95 -5.61 -9.03 -8.31
CA GLU A 95 -6.77 -9.90 -8.45
C GLU A 95 -6.67 -11.18 -7.64
N ARG A 96 -5.47 -11.78 -7.57
CA ARG A 96 -5.23 -13.00 -6.77
C ARG A 96 -5.11 -12.69 -5.28
N LEU A 97 -4.32 -11.66 -4.92
CA LEU A 97 -4.09 -11.31 -3.53
C LEU A 97 -5.38 -10.85 -2.83
N ASP A 98 -6.10 -9.91 -3.46
CA ASP A 98 -7.32 -9.37 -2.87
C ASP A 98 -8.39 -10.47 -2.71
N GLN A 99 -8.58 -11.32 -3.72
CA GLN A 99 -9.50 -12.46 -3.66
C GLN A 99 -9.06 -13.50 -2.63
N HIS A 100 -7.77 -13.83 -2.55
CA HIS A 100 -7.27 -14.82 -1.61
C HIS A 100 -7.57 -14.39 -0.17
N ILE A 101 -7.23 -13.16 0.22
CA ILE A 101 -7.49 -12.67 1.57
C ILE A 101 -8.99 -12.53 1.84
N ALA A 102 -9.79 -12.08 0.86
CA ALA A 102 -11.25 -12.02 0.99
C ALA A 102 -11.86 -13.42 1.19
N SER A 103 -11.39 -14.43 0.47
CA SER A 103 -11.83 -15.82 0.63
C SER A 103 -11.46 -16.37 2.02
N GLN A 104 -10.30 -16.02 2.56
CA GLN A 104 -9.92 -16.38 3.92
C GLN A 104 -10.81 -15.68 4.97
N ALA A 105 -11.22 -14.42 4.70
CA ALA A 105 -12.18 -13.74 5.56
C ALA A 105 -13.53 -14.44 5.57
N VAL A 106 -14.02 -14.90 4.42
CA VAL A 106 -15.26 -15.70 4.33
C VAL A 106 -15.10 -17.04 5.05
N ALA A 107 -13.97 -17.73 4.87
CA ALA A 107 -13.69 -18.99 5.59
C ALA A 107 -13.64 -18.79 7.12
N ALA A 108 -13.23 -17.60 7.58
CA ALA A 108 -13.24 -17.23 9.00
C ALA A 108 -14.63 -16.78 9.51
N GLY A 109 -15.66 -16.71 8.66
CA GLY A 109 -17.05 -16.40 9.02
C GLY A 109 -17.53 -15.00 8.61
N ALA A 110 -16.78 -14.21 7.84
CA ALA A 110 -17.26 -12.96 7.27
C ALA A 110 -18.30 -13.25 6.16
N GLU A 111 -19.33 -12.41 6.05
CA GLU A 111 -20.20 -12.34 4.88
C GLU A 111 -19.55 -11.42 3.84
N LEU A 112 -19.39 -11.88 2.62
CA LEU A 112 -18.92 -11.07 1.48
C LEU A 112 -20.08 -10.77 0.55
N ARG A 113 -20.24 -9.50 0.17
CA ARG A 113 -21.10 -9.06 -0.92
C ARG A 113 -20.30 -8.21 -1.86
N ASP A 114 -20.01 -8.73 -3.02
CA ASP A 114 -19.41 -8.01 -4.14
C ASP A 114 -20.49 -7.47 -5.11
N GLY A 115 -20.12 -6.58 -6.02
CA GLY A 115 -21.07 -5.82 -6.81
C GLY A 115 -21.96 -4.87 -5.98
N ALA A 116 -21.54 -4.56 -4.73
CA ALA A 116 -22.32 -3.83 -3.74
C ALA A 116 -21.64 -2.49 -3.37
N ALA A 117 -21.81 -1.49 -4.25
CA ALA A 117 -21.24 -0.15 -4.06
C ALA A 117 -21.93 0.61 -2.92
N VAL A 118 -21.16 1.06 -1.93
CA VAL A 118 -21.65 1.92 -0.85
C VAL A 118 -21.74 3.35 -1.32
N GLN A 119 -22.89 3.98 -1.17
CA GLN A 119 -23.17 5.35 -1.58
C GLN A 119 -22.95 6.36 -0.44
N ALA A 120 -23.36 6.01 0.77
CA ALA A 120 -23.24 6.87 1.94
C ALA A 120 -23.11 6.08 3.23
N ILE A 121 -22.51 6.72 4.23
CA ILE A 121 -22.42 6.19 5.60
C ILE A 121 -22.82 7.31 6.54
N ARG A 122 -23.78 7.04 7.45
CA ARG A 122 -24.28 8.02 8.40
C ARG A 122 -24.36 7.43 9.80
N ARG A 123 -24.18 8.27 10.81
CA ARG A 123 -24.43 7.88 12.20
C ARG A 123 -25.92 7.96 12.49
N ASP A 124 -26.47 6.90 13.10
CA ASP A 124 -27.86 6.79 13.53
C ASP A 124 -27.87 6.22 14.95
N GLY A 125 -27.95 7.11 15.94
CA GLY A 125 -27.87 6.75 17.35
C GLY A 125 -26.52 6.07 17.68
N ASP A 126 -26.58 4.85 18.17
CA ASP A 126 -25.44 4.02 18.54
C ASP A 126 -24.93 3.13 17.38
N HIS A 127 -25.54 3.22 16.20
CA HIS A 127 -25.20 2.44 15.02
C HIS A 127 -24.76 3.34 13.84
N TRP A 128 -24.13 2.68 12.88
CA TRP A 128 -23.85 3.23 11.56
C TRP A 128 -24.84 2.67 10.55
N GLN A 129 -25.41 3.55 9.75
CA GLN A 129 -26.23 3.22 8.60
C GLN A 129 -25.38 3.30 7.35
N VAL A 130 -25.30 2.20 6.61
CA VAL A 130 -24.56 2.08 5.35
C VAL A 130 -25.58 1.94 4.22
N GLU A 131 -25.55 2.87 3.29
CA GLU A 131 -26.51 2.98 2.19
C GLU A 131 -25.92 2.35 0.92
N LEU A 132 -26.62 1.37 0.37
CA LEU A 132 -26.44 0.83 -0.96
C LEU A 132 -27.57 1.36 -1.86
N GLU A 133 -27.51 1.10 -3.16
CA GLU A 133 -28.51 1.58 -4.11
C GLU A 133 -29.96 1.22 -3.74
N GLN A 134 -30.18 0.00 -3.27
CA GLN A 134 -31.54 -0.51 -2.98
C GLN A 134 -31.70 -1.00 -1.54
N GLN A 135 -30.68 -0.83 -0.68
CA GLN A 135 -30.71 -1.40 0.66
C GLN A 135 -29.97 -0.50 1.64
N GLN A 136 -30.49 -0.45 2.87
CA GLN A 136 -29.80 0.11 4.03
C GLN A 136 -29.38 -1.00 4.98
N LEU A 137 -28.13 -0.93 5.43
CA LEU A 137 -27.51 -1.88 6.34
C LEU A 137 -27.12 -1.15 7.62
N ARG A 138 -27.06 -1.89 8.73
CA ARG A 138 -26.71 -1.33 10.04
C ARG A 138 -25.56 -2.10 10.68
N ALA A 139 -24.63 -1.37 11.31
CA ALA A 139 -23.53 -1.95 12.07
C ALA A 139 -23.16 -1.10 13.28
N ARG A 140 -22.55 -1.71 14.29
CA ARG A 140 -22.01 -1.00 15.46
C ARG A 140 -20.73 -0.22 15.12
N ALA A 141 -19.97 -0.71 14.14
CA ALA A 141 -18.74 -0.06 13.67
C ALA A 141 -18.58 -0.18 12.15
N VAL A 142 -17.77 0.70 11.56
CA VAL A 142 -17.46 0.70 10.12
C VAL A 142 -15.97 0.87 9.87
N VAL A 143 -15.47 0.18 8.84
CA VAL A 143 -14.11 0.34 8.32
C VAL A 143 -14.20 0.84 6.88
N ILE A 144 -13.60 2.00 6.61
CA ILE A 144 -13.54 2.61 5.29
C ILE A 144 -12.24 2.14 4.62
N ALA A 145 -12.36 1.27 3.61
CA ALA A 145 -11.25 0.66 2.88
C ALA A 145 -11.43 0.78 1.34
N ASP A 146 -12.19 1.78 0.88
CA ASP A 146 -12.62 1.99 -0.49
C ASP A 146 -11.53 2.59 -1.41
N GLY A 147 -10.29 2.65 -0.92
CA GLY A 147 -9.09 2.90 -1.71
C GLY A 147 -8.82 4.39 -1.98
N SER A 148 -7.95 4.64 -2.96
CA SER A 148 -7.41 5.98 -3.23
C SER A 148 -8.45 7.00 -3.72
N SER A 149 -9.55 6.53 -4.29
CA SER A 149 -10.66 7.39 -4.75
C SER A 149 -11.73 7.64 -3.67
N SER A 150 -11.48 7.24 -2.42
CA SER A 150 -12.43 7.34 -1.31
C SER A 150 -13.02 8.75 -1.18
N GLN A 151 -14.34 8.82 -1.16
CA GLN A 151 -15.11 10.00 -0.73
C GLN A 151 -15.75 9.77 0.65
N LEU A 152 -15.98 8.51 1.01
CA LEU A 152 -16.62 8.14 2.26
C LEU A 152 -15.79 8.54 3.48
N ALA A 153 -14.46 8.38 3.42
CA ALA A 153 -13.56 8.78 4.50
C ALA A 153 -13.69 10.30 4.78
N GLY A 154 -13.62 11.13 3.74
CA GLY A 154 -13.75 12.59 3.86
C GLY A 154 -15.12 13.02 4.39
N ALA A 155 -16.22 12.37 3.98
CA ALA A 155 -17.57 12.65 4.47
C ALA A 155 -17.70 12.37 5.98
N LEU A 156 -16.89 11.47 6.53
CA LEU A 156 -16.82 11.18 7.97
C LEU A 156 -15.74 12.01 8.71
N GLY A 157 -15.05 12.92 8.03
CA GLY A 157 -13.95 13.70 8.62
C GLY A 157 -12.71 12.85 8.92
N LEU A 158 -12.54 11.73 8.20
CA LEU A 158 -11.41 10.81 8.32
C LEU A 158 -10.43 10.96 7.15
N GLY A 159 -9.17 10.62 7.41
CA GLY A 159 -8.10 10.77 6.43
C GLY A 159 -7.70 12.22 6.19
N ALA A 160 -6.99 12.47 5.09
CA ALA A 160 -6.57 13.80 4.69
C ALA A 160 -7.74 14.62 4.13
N ALA A 161 -7.97 15.81 4.65
CA ALA A 161 -9.00 16.72 4.14
C ALA A 161 -8.72 17.18 2.68
N LYS A 162 -7.44 17.28 2.32
CA LYS A 162 -6.96 17.54 0.95
C LYS A 162 -5.87 16.53 0.63
N PRO A 163 -6.24 15.30 0.22
CA PRO A 163 -5.26 14.25 0.00
C PRO A 163 -4.29 14.60 -1.12
N ARG A 164 -3.04 14.22 -0.94
CA ARG A 164 -2.02 14.33 -1.97
C ARG A 164 -2.04 13.11 -2.85
N PHE A 165 -2.17 13.34 -4.15
CA PHE A 165 -2.15 12.28 -5.13
C PHE A 165 -0.80 12.21 -5.84
N ALA A 166 -0.33 11.00 -6.03
CA ALA A 166 0.67 10.63 -7.02
C ALA A 166 -0.05 10.11 -8.26
N SER A 167 0.62 10.23 -9.41
CA SER A 167 0.18 9.63 -10.67
C SER A 167 1.00 8.39 -10.94
N ALA A 168 0.35 7.28 -11.28
CA ALA A 168 1.02 6.07 -11.72
C ALA A 168 0.29 5.44 -12.90
N VAL A 169 1.06 5.00 -13.88
CA VAL A 169 0.60 4.22 -15.03
C VAL A 169 1.37 2.92 -15.05
N ALA A 170 0.67 1.81 -15.15
CA ALA A 170 1.25 0.47 -15.24
C ALA A 170 0.80 -0.21 -16.54
N ALA A 171 1.67 -1.02 -17.11
CA ALA A 171 1.42 -1.93 -18.22
C ALA A 171 1.76 -3.36 -17.80
N GLU A 172 0.83 -4.28 -18.07
CA GLU A 172 1.11 -5.71 -17.99
C GLU A 172 1.57 -6.17 -19.37
N VAL A 173 2.77 -6.74 -19.44
CA VAL A 173 3.40 -7.16 -20.70
C VAL A 173 3.73 -8.64 -20.64
N GLU A 174 3.19 -9.41 -21.58
CA GLU A 174 3.56 -10.82 -21.76
C GLU A 174 4.88 -10.91 -22.51
N ALA A 175 5.84 -11.64 -21.94
CA ALA A 175 7.18 -11.81 -22.52
C ALA A 175 7.98 -12.88 -21.78
N ASP A 176 9.05 -13.35 -22.41
CA ASP A 176 10.07 -14.14 -21.73
C ASP A 176 10.84 -13.26 -20.72
N VAL A 177 10.89 -13.73 -19.48
CA VAL A 177 11.54 -12.99 -18.39
C VAL A 177 13.00 -13.44 -18.27
N LEU A 178 13.94 -12.56 -18.62
CA LEU A 178 15.36 -12.87 -18.63
C LEU A 178 15.95 -12.98 -17.21
N GLU A 179 15.50 -12.17 -16.27
CA GLU A 179 15.99 -12.12 -14.88
C GLU A 179 14.80 -12.21 -13.91
N PRO A 180 14.23 -13.41 -13.70
CA PRO A 180 12.96 -13.55 -12.97
C PRO A 180 13.05 -13.19 -11.49
N GLU A 181 14.25 -13.19 -10.90
CA GLU A 181 14.45 -12.85 -9.49
C GLU A 181 14.91 -11.39 -9.26
N THR A 182 14.95 -10.56 -10.32
CA THR A 182 15.46 -9.18 -10.24
C THR A 182 14.37 -8.16 -10.51
N ALA A 183 13.94 -7.43 -9.48
CA ALA A 183 13.09 -6.25 -9.65
C ALA A 183 13.94 -5.03 -10.05
N ARG A 184 13.50 -4.30 -11.10
CA ARG A 184 14.22 -3.12 -11.60
C ARG A 184 13.51 -1.83 -11.22
N PHE A 185 14.29 -0.84 -10.77
CA PHE A 185 13.88 0.54 -10.52
C PHE A 185 14.75 1.46 -11.37
N GLU A 186 14.10 2.22 -12.23
CA GLU A 186 14.76 3.15 -13.15
C GLU A 186 14.49 4.59 -12.72
N PHE A 187 15.55 5.34 -12.51
CA PHE A 187 15.53 6.76 -12.17
C PHE A 187 16.03 7.61 -13.34
N GLY A 188 15.58 8.86 -13.39
CA GLY A 188 16.06 9.84 -14.36
C GLY A 188 15.23 9.97 -15.64
N LEU A 189 14.40 8.99 -15.99
CA LEU A 189 13.47 9.08 -17.12
C LEU A 189 12.24 9.94 -16.79
N VAL A 190 11.93 10.12 -15.51
CA VAL A 190 10.79 10.89 -15.05
C VAL A 190 11.21 11.85 -13.93
N HIS A 191 10.67 13.06 -13.94
CA HIS A 191 10.85 14.01 -12.86
C HIS A 191 9.98 13.63 -11.65
N HIS A 192 10.56 13.74 -10.45
CA HIS A 192 9.86 13.52 -9.17
C HIS A 192 9.29 12.10 -8.98
N GLY A 193 9.91 11.11 -9.60
CA GLY A 193 9.45 9.73 -9.53
C GLY A 193 10.45 8.73 -10.06
N PHE A 194 9.97 7.56 -10.41
CA PHE A 194 10.75 6.47 -11.00
C PHE A 194 9.88 5.58 -11.88
N CYS A 195 10.54 4.74 -12.69
CA CYS A 195 9.90 3.65 -13.39
C CYS A 195 10.25 2.32 -12.71
N TRP A 196 9.40 1.33 -12.89
CA TRP A 196 9.66 -0.02 -12.43
C TRP A 196 9.47 -1.03 -13.55
N ALA A 197 10.21 -2.14 -13.47
CA ALA A 197 9.98 -3.34 -14.25
C ALA A 197 10.11 -4.54 -13.31
N PHE A 198 8.97 -5.09 -12.93
CA PHE A 198 8.89 -6.21 -12.00
C PHE A 198 8.52 -7.48 -12.75
N PRO A 199 9.37 -8.52 -12.67
CA PRO A 199 9.09 -9.80 -13.31
C PRO A 199 7.86 -10.47 -12.70
N ARG A 200 7.11 -11.14 -13.56
CA ARG A 200 5.95 -11.95 -13.22
C ARG A 200 5.99 -13.27 -13.97
N GLN A 201 5.18 -14.24 -13.58
CA GLN A 201 5.00 -15.43 -14.39
C GLN A 201 4.44 -15.05 -15.76
N GLY A 202 5.20 -15.38 -16.82
CA GLY A 202 4.85 -15.09 -18.22
C GLY A 202 5.01 -13.62 -18.64
N GLY A 203 5.78 -12.80 -17.89
CA GLY A 203 6.02 -11.42 -18.31
C GLY A 203 6.41 -10.44 -17.22
N TYR A 204 5.99 -9.20 -17.38
CA TYR A 204 6.36 -8.09 -16.50
C TYR A 204 5.18 -7.22 -16.10
N SER A 205 5.22 -6.67 -14.89
CA SER A 205 4.54 -5.41 -14.56
C SER A 205 5.54 -4.28 -14.74
N ILE A 206 5.27 -3.40 -15.68
CA ILE A 206 6.13 -2.26 -16.00
C ILE A 206 5.32 -0.99 -15.78
N GLY A 207 5.95 0.04 -15.24
CA GLY A 207 5.22 1.29 -15.08
C GLY A 207 6.09 2.47 -14.72
N VAL A 208 5.43 3.61 -14.62
CA VAL A 208 6.01 4.90 -14.28
C VAL A 208 5.11 5.61 -13.28
N GLY A 209 5.72 6.27 -12.31
CA GLY A 209 4.99 7.08 -11.34
C GLY A 209 5.72 8.35 -10.96
N THR A 210 4.94 9.42 -10.69
CA THR A 210 5.40 10.67 -10.09
C THR A 210 4.81 10.80 -8.70
N PHE A 211 5.64 10.96 -7.67
CA PHE A 211 5.22 10.89 -6.27
C PHE A 211 5.30 12.23 -5.53
N ILE A 212 6.13 13.14 -6.03
CA ILE A 212 6.27 14.51 -5.52
C ILE A 212 6.13 15.46 -6.71
N GLY A 213 5.14 16.30 -6.73
CA GLY A 213 4.88 17.21 -7.83
C GLY A 213 3.41 17.30 -8.15
N ARG A 214 3.05 18.16 -9.07
CA ARG A 214 1.67 18.35 -9.56
C ARG A 214 1.48 17.86 -10.98
N GLU A 215 2.58 17.64 -11.72
CA GLU A 215 2.55 17.23 -13.12
C GLU A 215 2.71 15.72 -13.20
N ALA A 216 1.81 15.07 -13.90
CA ALA A 216 1.97 13.68 -14.30
C ALA A 216 3.04 13.62 -15.39
N ALA A 217 3.86 12.55 -15.38
CA ALA A 217 4.74 12.26 -16.51
C ALA A 217 3.91 11.94 -17.76
N ASP A 218 4.46 12.24 -18.93
CA ASP A 218 4.02 11.60 -20.16
C ASP A 218 4.41 10.11 -20.11
N ALA A 219 3.49 9.30 -19.57
CA ALA A 219 3.74 7.90 -19.32
C ALA A 219 4.05 7.12 -20.60
N ASP A 220 3.42 7.46 -21.70
CA ASP A 220 3.63 6.79 -22.98
C ASP A 220 5.04 7.08 -23.52
N ALA A 221 5.48 8.33 -23.49
CA ALA A 221 6.83 8.69 -23.89
C ALA A 221 7.92 8.04 -23.01
N VAL A 222 7.68 7.94 -21.70
CA VAL A 222 8.61 7.28 -20.77
C VAL A 222 8.63 5.77 -20.97
N LEU A 223 7.47 5.13 -21.10
CA LEU A 223 7.39 3.69 -21.34
C LEU A 223 7.98 3.29 -22.69
N ALA A 224 7.82 4.12 -23.72
CA ALA A 224 8.45 3.91 -25.04
C ALA A 224 9.98 3.90 -24.98
N GLN A 225 10.59 4.54 -23.98
CA GLN A 225 12.04 4.47 -23.74
C GLN A 225 12.43 3.25 -22.88
N LEU A 226 11.61 2.92 -21.88
CA LEU A 226 11.90 1.84 -20.94
C LEU A 226 11.75 0.46 -21.55
N LEU A 227 10.65 0.21 -22.27
CA LEU A 227 10.31 -1.10 -22.84
C LEU A 227 11.39 -1.70 -23.73
N PRO A 228 11.99 -0.94 -24.68
CA PRO A 228 13.09 -1.47 -25.51
C PRO A 228 14.34 -1.87 -24.71
N SER A 229 14.62 -1.25 -23.57
CA SER A 229 15.73 -1.63 -22.69
C SER A 229 15.56 -3.02 -22.04
N LEU A 230 14.35 -3.56 -22.10
CA LEU A 230 13.97 -4.90 -21.64
C LEU A 230 13.79 -5.89 -22.81
N GLY A 231 14.11 -5.47 -24.05
CA GLY A 231 13.87 -6.27 -25.26
C GLY A 231 12.41 -6.33 -25.69
N LEU A 232 11.58 -5.39 -25.24
CA LEU A 232 10.14 -5.37 -25.50
C LEU A 232 9.77 -4.30 -26.54
N PRO A 233 8.70 -4.47 -27.34
CA PRO A 233 8.17 -3.42 -28.21
C PRO A 233 7.78 -2.17 -27.41
N ALA A 234 8.06 -0.97 -27.96
CA ALA A 234 7.82 0.30 -27.28
C ALA A 234 6.35 0.57 -26.91
N ASP A 235 5.42 -0.07 -27.62
CA ASP A 235 3.98 0.01 -27.42
C ASP A 235 3.38 -1.19 -26.69
N ALA A 236 4.20 -2.12 -26.20
CA ALA A 236 3.74 -3.33 -25.54
C ALA A 236 2.91 -3.06 -24.29
N GLY A 237 1.90 -3.90 -24.07
CA GLY A 237 1.06 -3.93 -22.88
C GLY A 237 -0.07 -2.90 -22.84
N LEU A 238 -1.16 -3.30 -22.20
CA LEU A 238 -2.30 -2.41 -21.97
C LEU A 238 -2.01 -1.50 -20.77
N ARG A 239 -1.96 -0.19 -21.03
CA ARG A 239 -1.70 0.82 -20.01
C ARG A 239 -2.93 1.09 -19.16
N ARG A 240 -2.76 1.10 -17.85
CA ARG A 240 -3.80 1.42 -16.88
C ARG A 240 -3.26 2.39 -15.85
N SER A 241 -4.02 3.46 -15.58
CA SER A 241 -3.68 4.43 -14.54
C SER A 241 -4.43 4.13 -13.24
N SER A 242 -3.80 4.48 -12.13
CA SER A 242 -4.43 4.47 -10.82
C SER A 242 -3.90 5.63 -9.99
N PRO A 243 -4.77 6.46 -9.40
CA PRO A 243 -4.33 7.44 -8.44
C PRO A 243 -3.80 6.75 -7.18
N LEU A 244 -2.77 7.32 -6.55
CA LEU A 244 -2.24 6.88 -5.27
C LEU A 244 -2.35 8.03 -4.27
N ARG A 245 -2.94 7.78 -3.11
CA ARG A 245 -2.90 8.73 -2.00
C ARG A 245 -1.63 8.50 -1.20
N VAL A 246 -0.62 9.33 -1.47
CA VAL A 246 0.66 9.24 -0.77
C VAL A 246 0.59 9.89 0.60
N TRP A 247 1.35 9.36 1.52
CA TRP A 247 1.47 9.88 2.87
C TRP A 247 2.05 11.31 2.85
N ASP A 248 1.35 12.25 3.44
CA ASP A 248 1.74 13.66 3.50
C ASP A 248 1.69 14.26 4.91
N GLY A 249 1.31 13.46 5.89
CA GLY A 249 1.23 13.83 7.30
C GLY A 249 0.37 12.88 8.11
N HIS A 250 0.22 13.19 9.39
CA HIS A 250 -0.69 12.49 10.28
C HIS A 250 -2.09 13.09 10.13
N HIS A 251 -3.07 12.24 9.83
CA HIS A 251 -4.47 12.59 9.65
C HIS A 251 -5.34 11.82 10.64
N PRO A 252 -6.58 12.25 10.89
CA PRO A 252 -7.53 11.48 11.69
C PRO A 252 -7.81 10.11 11.04
N LEU A 253 -7.47 9.01 11.74
CA LEU A 253 -7.69 7.65 11.25
C LEU A 253 -8.89 6.98 11.94
N HIS A 254 -9.42 7.60 12.99
CA HIS A 254 -10.60 7.13 13.71
C HIS A 254 -11.55 8.27 14.01
N ARG A 255 -12.82 7.90 14.21
CA ARG A 255 -13.88 8.76 14.74
C ARG A 255 -14.65 7.99 15.81
N GLY A 256 -15.09 8.68 16.83
CA GLY A 256 -15.93 8.11 17.88
C GLY A 256 -17.14 7.36 17.32
N GLY A 257 -17.60 6.35 18.05
CA GLY A 257 -18.65 5.47 17.60
C GLY A 257 -18.19 4.34 16.67
N GLY A 258 -16.88 4.05 16.59
CA GLY A 258 -16.37 2.87 15.89
C GLY A 258 -16.16 3.06 14.38
N ALA A 259 -15.84 4.27 13.89
CA ALA A 259 -15.47 4.45 12.49
C ALA A 259 -13.95 4.57 12.33
N LEU A 260 -13.37 3.77 11.43
CA LEU A 260 -11.95 3.74 11.10
C LEU A 260 -11.75 3.86 9.58
N VAL A 261 -10.60 4.45 9.18
CA VAL A 261 -10.15 4.47 7.78
C VAL A 261 -8.80 3.74 7.65
N VAL A 262 -8.64 2.94 6.60
CA VAL A 262 -7.46 2.08 6.36
C VAL A 262 -6.94 2.17 4.93
N GLY A 263 -5.71 1.76 4.70
CA GLY A 263 -5.09 1.65 3.38
C GLY A 263 -4.96 2.99 2.65
N ASP A 264 -5.17 2.95 1.34
CA ASP A 264 -5.07 4.15 0.48
C ASP A 264 -6.12 5.22 0.84
N ALA A 265 -7.29 4.83 1.33
CA ALA A 265 -8.30 5.78 1.81
C ALA A 265 -7.79 6.62 2.98
N ALA A 266 -6.85 6.08 3.77
CA ALA A 266 -6.17 6.74 4.88
C ALA A 266 -4.90 7.51 4.46
N SER A 267 -4.55 7.54 3.15
CA SER A 267 -3.33 8.16 2.62
C SER A 267 -2.05 7.58 3.25
N LEU A 268 -1.91 6.25 3.26
CA LEU A 268 -0.79 5.55 3.88
C LEU A 268 0.32 5.12 2.91
N CYS A 269 0.17 5.33 1.60
CA CYS A 269 1.17 4.93 0.61
C CYS A 269 2.51 5.67 0.84
N ASP A 270 3.62 4.94 0.75
CA ASP A 270 4.97 5.46 0.90
C ASP A 270 5.25 6.60 -0.11
N PRO A 271 5.69 7.77 0.36
CA PRO A 271 5.94 8.92 -0.50
C PRO A 271 7.26 8.85 -1.29
N PHE A 272 8.12 7.85 -1.06
CA PHE A 272 9.40 7.69 -1.74
C PHE A 272 9.42 6.49 -2.69
N LEU A 273 9.04 5.30 -2.21
CA LEU A 273 9.05 4.05 -3.00
C LEU A 273 7.66 3.63 -3.49
N ALA A 274 6.62 4.41 -3.18
CA ALA A 274 5.22 4.13 -3.58
C ALA A 274 4.68 2.78 -3.09
N GLU A 275 5.24 2.24 -2.00
CA GLU A 275 4.73 1.02 -1.39
C GLU A 275 3.38 1.29 -0.72
N GLY A 276 2.33 0.62 -1.20
CA GLY A 276 0.98 0.77 -0.65
C GLY A 276 0.42 -0.51 -0.04
N LEU A 277 0.92 -1.71 -0.43
CA LEU A 277 0.35 -2.98 0.02
C LEU A 277 0.65 -3.28 1.49
N ARG A 278 1.90 -3.12 1.93
CA ARG A 278 2.27 -3.34 3.33
C ARG A 278 1.51 -2.44 4.30
N PRO A 279 1.44 -1.10 4.12
CA PRO A 279 0.64 -0.27 5.01
C PRO A 279 -0.87 -0.54 4.91
N ALA A 280 -1.37 -0.98 3.76
CA ALA A 280 -2.77 -1.37 3.62
C ALA A 280 -3.08 -2.60 4.50
N LEU A 281 -2.28 -3.65 4.40
CA LEU A 281 -2.44 -4.85 5.24
C LEU A 281 -2.25 -4.52 6.72
N LEU A 282 -1.19 -3.81 7.09
CA LEU A 282 -0.94 -3.39 8.47
C LEU A 282 -2.11 -2.63 9.07
N SER A 283 -2.62 -1.63 8.35
CA SER A 283 -3.74 -0.81 8.84
C SER A 283 -5.02 -1.64 9.02
N GLY A 284 -5.28 -2.61 8.12
CA GLY A 284 -6.41 -3.54 8.27
C GLY A 284 -6.30 -4.39 9.53
N VAL A 285 -5.11 -4.96 9.79
CA VAL A 285 -4.84 -5.75 11.01
C VAL A 285 -5.03 -4.90 12.27
N ARG A 286 -4.43 -3.72 12.33
CA ARG A 286 -4.52 -2.83 13.51
C ARG A 286 -5.92 -2.28 13.72
N ALA A 287 -6.66 -2.02 12.64
CA ALA A 287 -8.07 -1.63 12.72
C ALA A 287 -8.93 -2.75 13.31
N ALA A 288 -8.70 -4.00 12.90
CA ALA A 288 -9.42 -5.15 13.46
C ALA A 288 -9.14 -5.33 14.96
N GLU A 289 -7.89 -5.21 15.39
CA GLU A 289 -7.51 -5.29 16.81
C GLU A 289 -8.16 -4.18 17.65
N ALA A 290 -8.21 -2.97 17.11
CA ALA A 290 -8.82 -1.82 17.79
C ALA A 290 -10.34 -1.97 17.88
N LEU A 291 -11.00 -2.39 16.78
CA LEU A 291 -12.45 -2.59 16.76
C LEU A 291 -12.89 -3.79 17.62
N ASP A 292 -12.09 -4.84 17.69
CA ASP A 292 -12.39 -5.97 18.58
C ASP A 292 -12.41 -5.53 20.04
N ARG A 293 -11.42 -4.73 20.48
CA ARG A 293 -11.40 -4.10 21.80
C ARG A 293 -12.57 -3.13 21.98
N TYR A 294 -12.81 -2.23 21.00
CA TYR A 294 -13.93 -1.28 21.04
C TYR A 294 -15.27 -1.98 21.28
N LEU A 295 -15.55 -3.06 20.55
CA LEU A 295 -16.82 -3.79 20.63
C LEU A 295 -16.98 -4.60 21.93
N GLY A 296 -15.87 -4.95 22.57
CA GLY A 296 -15.84 -5.67 23.85
C GLY A 296 -15.77 -4.79 25.10
N SER A 297 -15.52 -3.48 24.92
CA SER A 297 -15.28 -2.53 26.03
C SER A 297 -16.54 -1.79 26.45
N LYS A 298 -16.52 -1.26 27.68
CA LYS A 298 -17.49 -0.26 28.14
C LYS A 298 -17.20 1.10 27.52
N ALA A 299 -18.19 2.00 27.48
CA ALA A 299 -18.12 3.27 26.75
C ALA A 299 -16.84 4.10 27.03
N ALA A 300 -16.39 4.17 28.29
CA ALA A 300 -15.19 4.96 28.65
C ALA A 300 -13.88 4.40 28.06
N GLU A 301 -13.78 3.10 27.83
CA GLU A 301 -12.60 2.41 27.30
C GLU A 301 -12.66 2.30 25.75
N ALA A 302 -13.85 2.40 25.19
CA ALA A 302 -14.11 2.23 23.77
C ALA A 302 -13.39 3.28 22.93
N ASP A 303 -13.45 4.56 23.29
CA ASP A 303 -12.75 5.62 22.57
C ASP A 303 -11.23 5.49 22.67
N GLN A 304 -10.72 4.99 23.81
CA GLN A 304 -9.29 4.70 23.98
C GLN A 304 -8.82 3.59 23.02
N ALA A 305 -9.66 2.56 22.78
CA ALA A 305 -9.34 1.50 21.83
C ALA A 305 -9.19 2.04 20.41
N LEU A 306 -10.08 2.97 19.98
CA LEU A 306 -9.99 3.61 18.67
C LEU A 306 -8.77 4.54 18.56
N ALA A 307 -8.47 5.31 19.60
CA ALA A 307 -7.27 6.14 19.66
C ALA A 307 -5.99 5.29 19.58
N GLY A 308 -6.02 4.07 20.15
CA GLY A 308 -4.94 3.08 20.06
C GLY A 308 -4.61 2.68 18.62
N TYR A 309 -5.60 2.61 17.73
CA TYR A 309 -5.37 2.38 16.31
C TYR A 309 -4.52 3.49 15.68
N SER A 310 -4.90 4.75 15.88
CA SER A 310 -4.14 5.88 15.34
C SER A 310 -2.74 5.97 15.93
N ALA A 311 -2.57 5.66 17.21
CA ALA A 311 -1.26 5.63 17.86
C ALA A 311 -0.37 4.51 17.28
N ALA A 312 -0.92 3.32 17.08
CA ALA A 312 -0.20 2.19 16.47
C ALA A 312 0.23 2.53 15.03
N MET A 313 -0.68 3.05 14.21
CA MET A 313 -0.35 3.44 12.84
C MET A 313 0.68 4.57 12.76
N ARG A 314 0.66 5.50 13.72
CA ARG A 314 1.68 6.53 13.81
C ARG A 314 3.05 5.91 14.12
N ALA A 315 3.16 5.09 15.14
CA ALA A 315 4.41 4.50 15.61
C ALA A 315 5.00 3.49 14.60
N GLU A 316 4.17 2.61 14.05
CA GLU A 316 4.62 1.51 13.20
C GLU A 316 4.85 1.93 11.73
N TRP A 317 4.22 3.02 11.29
CA TRP A 317 4.29 3.48 9.89
C TRP A 317 4.57 4.97 9.75
N GLY A 318 3.73 5.82 10.33
CA GLY A 318 3.72 7.26 10.08
C GLY A 318 5.02 7.97 10.42
N ASP A 319 5.66 7.63 11.54
CA ASP A 319 6.93 8.25 11.96
C ASP A 319 8.07 7.91 10.98
N SER A 320 8.09 6.70 10.41
CA SER A 320 8.99 6.33 9.32
C SER A 320 8.68 7.11 8.04
N MET A 321 7.40 7.24 7.68
CA MET A 321 6.98 7.99 6.48
C MET A 321 7.30 9.48 6.56
N ALA A 322 7.33 10.07 7.76
CA ALA A 322 7.78 11.44 7.95
C ALA A 322 9.24 11.64 7.48
N TRP A 323 10.10 10.68 7.73
CA TRP A 323 11.47 10.65 7.19
C TRP A 323 11.50 10.31 5.70
N GLY A 324 10.73 9.31 5.27
CA GLY A 324 10.61 8.95 3.85
C GLY A 324 10.23 10.15 2.99
N ARG A 325 9.26 10.97 3.43
CA ARG A 325 8.86 12.20 2.75
C ARG A 325 9.99 13.22 2.66
N ARG A 326 10.77 13.43 3.72
CA ARG A 326 11.92 14.35 3.71
C ARG A 326 13.01 13.86 2.74
N ILE A 327 13.31 12.57 2.79
CA ILE A 327 14.27 11.94 1.87
C ILE A 327 13.79 12.10 0.42
N ALA A 328 12.51 11.80 0.15
CA ALA A 328 11.92 11.95 -1.17
C ALA A 328 12.00 13.40 -1.69
N GLN A 329 11.71 14.40 -0.85
CA GLN A 329 11.79 15.80 -1.22
C GLN A 329 13.20 16.24 -1.62
N VAL A 330 14.24 15.76 -0.90
CA VAL A 330 15.63 16.06 -1.22
C VAL A 330 16.06 15.28 -2.45
N PHE A 331 15.80 13.97 -2.49
CA PHE A 331 16.18 13.08 -3.59
C PHE A 331 15.62 13.56 -4.93
N TYR A 332 14.30 13.78 -4.99
CA TYR A 332 13.65 14.16 -6.25
C TYR A 332 13.85 15.63 -6.65
N ARG A 333 14.38 16.47 -5.77
CA ARG A 333 14.77 17.85 -6.15
C ARG A 333 16.07 17.88 -6.97
N VAL A 334 17.00 16.99 -6.67
CA VAL A 334 18.29 16.85 -7.35
C VAL A 334 18.56 15.35 -7.63
N PRO A 335 17.76 14.72 -8.49
CA PRO A 335 17.67 13.26 -8.55
C PRO A 335 18.98 12.59 -8.99
N LYS A 336 19.77 13.21 -9.89
CA LYS A 336 21.09 12.70 -10.29
C LYS A 336 22.05 12.65 -9.10
N VAL A 337 22.09 13.71 -8.29
CA VAL A 337 22.92 13.75 -7.08
C VAL A 337 22.38 12.76 -6.06
N GLY A 338 21.04 12.68 -5.91
CA GLY A 338 20.38 11.68 -5.07
C GLY A 338 20.75 10.26 -5.46
N TYR A 339 20.76 9.92 -6.72
CA TYR A 339 21.20 8.63 -7.24
C TYR A 339 22.68 8.35 -6.90
N GLN A 340 23.59 9.26 -7.25
CA GLN A 340 25.03 9.09 -7.06
C GLN A 340 25.42 9.01 -5.57
N LEU A 341 24.82 9.82 -4.71
CA LEU A 341 25.16 9.89 -3.29
C LEU A 341 24.25 9.02 -2.40
N GLY A 342 23.02 8.74 -2.83
CA GLY A 342 22.02 8.02 -2.06
C GLY A 342 21.86 6.55 -2.47
N ILE A 343 22.08 6.18 -3.73
CA ILE A 343 21.92 4.81 -4.23
C ILE A 343 23.28 4.15 -4.51
N LYS A 344 24.21 4.84 -5.19
CA LYS A 344 25.53 4.25 -5.57
C LYS A 344 26.53 4.08 -4.44
N ARG A 345 26.29 4.62 -3.27
CA ARG A 345 27.22 4.40 -2.14
C ARG A 345 27.22 2.93 -1.71
N PRO A 346 28.37 2.37 -1.29
CA PRO A 346 28.54 0.93 -1.06
C PRO A 346 27.50 0.25 -0.17
N THR A 347 26.92 0.99 0.79
CA THR A 347 25.90 0.43 1.73
C THR A 347 24.46 0.88 1.46
N ALA A 348 24.25 1.76 0.47
CA ALA A 348 22.93 2.34 0.23
C ALA A 348 21.98 1.35 -0.47
N PRO A 349 22.40 0.60 -1.49
CA PRO A 349 21.52 -0.39 -2.13
C PRO A 349 21.01 -1.43 -1.14
N GLN A 350 21.86 -1.94 -0.26
CA GLN A 350 21.45 -2.90 0.78
C GLN A 350 20.45 -2.31 1.77
N ARG A 351 20.56 -1.02 2.11
CA ARG A 351 19.59 -0.36 2.99
C ARG A 351 18.23 -0.17 2.30
N ILE A 352 18.22 0.16 1.02
CA ILE A 352 16.98 0.23 0.25
C ILE A 352 16.36 -1.16 0.15
N ALA A 353 17.17 -2.20 -0.07
CA ALA A 353 16.74 -3.57 -0.03
C ALA A 353 16.09 -3.93 1.32
N GLN A 354 16.69 -3.53 2.44
CA GLN A 354 16.13 -3.73 3.79
C GLN A 354 14.83 -2.95 4.03
N ILE A 355 14.65 -1.78 3.42
CA ILE A 355 13.37 -1.05 3.45
C ILE A 355 12.31 -1.83 2.67
N LEU A 356 12.65 -2.32 1.48
CA LEU A 356 11.74 -3.08 0.62
C LEU A 356 11.33 -4.42 1.27
N SER A 357 12.26 -5.12 1.96
CA SER A 357 11.95 -6.33 2.72
C SER A 357 11.22 -6.08 4.04
N GLY A 358 11.12 -4.81 4.46
CA GLY A 358 10.46 -4.42 5.70
C GLY A 358 11.28 -4.61 6.97
N GLU A 359 12.60 -4.84 6.85
CA GLU A 359 13.52 -4.97 7.99
C GLU A 359 13.97 -3.62 8.56
N MET A 360 13.90 -2.56 7.76
CA MET A 360 14.36 -1.22 8.13
C MET A 360 13.32 -0.16 7.78
N GLY A 361 13.21 0.88 8.62
CA GLY A 361 12.45 2.09 8.31
C GLY A 361 13.34 3.25 7.87
N TYR A 362 12.74 4.28 7.28
CA TYR A 362 13.46 5.51 6.92
C TYR A 362 14.03 6.25 8.14
N GLY A 363 13.40 6.10 9.31
CA GLY A 363 13.87 6.66 10.56
C GLY A 363 15.23 6.10 10.98
N ASP A 364 15.48 4.82 10.74
CA ASP A 364 16.75 4.17 11.05
C ASP A 364 17.90 4.73 10.21
N ILE A 365 17.62 5.01 8.93
CA ILE A 365 18.58 5.68 8.02
C ILE A 365 18.89 7.08 8.54
N ALA A 366 17.86 7.85 8.86
CA ALA A 366 18.03 9.23 9.34
C ALA A 366 18.83 9.29 10.63
N GLN A 367 18.54 8.44 11.61
CA GLN A 367 19.29 8.37 12.86
C GLN A 367 20.78 8.02 12.64
N ARG A 368 21.08 7.07 11.75
CA ARG A 368 22.48 6.71 11.42
C ARG A 368 23.23 7.86 10.75
N VAL A 369 22.57 8.58 9.84
CA VAL A 369 23.17 9.75 9.18
C VAL A 369 23.43 10.86 10.20
N ILE A 370 22.46 11.17 11.08
CA ILE A 370 22.62 12.18 12.14
C ILE A 370 23.75 11.80 13.09
N LYS A 371 23.78 10.56 13.58
CA LYS A 371 24.87 10.08 14.46
C LYS A 371 26.23 10.26 13.78
N ARG A 372 26.37 9.88 12.51
CA ARG A 372 27.64 10.03 11.78
C ARG A 372 28.09 11.49 11.66
N LEU A 373 27.15 12.41 11.41
CA LEU A 373 27.46 13.85 11.33
C LEU A 373 27.87 14.46 12.68
N LEU A 374 27.30 13.95 13.78
CA LEU A 374 27.63 14.41 15.13
C LEU A 374 28.97 13.86 15.61
N PHE A 375 29.31 12.60 15.30
CA PHE A 375 30.53 11.95 15.76
C PHE A 375 31.75 12.13 14.84
N GLN A 376 31.58 12.69 13.62
CA GLN A 376 32.70 13.06 12.74
C GLN A 376 33.19 14.51 12.97
N ARG A 377 32.63 15.23 13.94
CA ARG A 377 33.05 16.57 14.37
C ARG A 377 33.82 16.58 15.71
N GLY A 378 34.24 15.41 16.18
CA GLY A 378 35.10 15.25 17.37
C GLY A 378 36.46 14.70 16.99
#